data_cd7c03bdc17ce37f3df93ebecf18a727
#
_entry.id   cd7c03bdc17ce37f3df93ebecf18a727
#
_cell.length_a   1.000
_cell.length_b   1.000
_cell.length_c   1.000
_cell.angle_alpha   90.00
_cell.angle_beta   90.00
_cell.angle_gamma   90.00
#
_symmetry.space_group_name_H-M   'P 1'
#
loop_
_entity.id
_entity.type
_entity.pdbx_description
1 polymer ?
#
loop_
_entity_poly.entity_id
_entity_poly.type
_entity_poly.pdbx_seq_one_letter_code
_entity_poly.pdbx_strand_id
1 'polypeptide(L)'
;MLVFLAVMTAVVGALAGYVGLRLIPPGWSASARLWAWAVIAAIVVVQPASFLVRFMLHKQVVGDALSWIAYVAMGLLLLVLSFTLLRDVGWLVGRLARVVPAEPERRQALLDLTNVAVVALSAGTFGVGLARALARPTVVDVSVPIAGLPAALDGFVIAQVSDIHIGPTLKRPFLQTVVDTVNALRADLVAVTGDLVDGSVAELGRHTEVLGQLSARHGAWFVTGNHEYYSGVEEWVAEVRRLGLNVLIDEHRVIEHDGHRIVVGGVADYTAAGMMPAHKSDPHAAIRGAPADAAFRLLLAHQPRSAFEAAKAGFQLQLSGHTHGGQMFPGNFLIHLVQPFAAGLHLHEGMHVYTNSGTGWWGPPVRTTRTPSEITRITLRRA
;
A
#
# COMPACT_ATOMS: atom_id res chain seq x y z
N MET A 1 -15.05 -19.35 -1.56
CA MET A 1 -15.78 -18.27 -0.83
C MET A 1 -16.10 -18.63 0.61
N LEU A 2 -16.98 -19.62 0.91
CA LEU A 2 -17.36 -19.97 2.30
C LEU A 2 -16.15 -20.38 3.15
N VAL A 3 -15.23 -21.18 2.61
CA VAL A 3 -13.97 -21.55 3.29
C VAL A 3 -13.14 -20.32 3.63
N PHE A 4 -12.99 -19.37 2.70
CA PHE A 4 -12.28 -18.11 2.94
C PHE A 4 -12.92 -17.32 4.09
N LEU A 5 -14.24 -17.13 4.08
CA LEU A 5 -14.96 -16.45 5.16
C LEU A 5 -14.81 -17.15 6.50
N ALA A 6 -14.88 -18.49 6.52
CA ALA A 6 -14.69 -19.28 7.74
C ALA A 6 -13.27 -19.11 8.30
N VAL A 7 -12.24 -19.22 7.46
CA VAL A 7 -10.84 -19.05 7.86
C VAL A 7 -10.59 -17.60 8.35
N MET A 8 -11.06 -16.61 7.62
CA MET A 8 -10.95 -15.20 8.03
C MET A 8 -11.61 -14.98 9.40
N THR A 9 -12.84 -15.47 9.58
CA THR A 9 -13.56 -15.36 10.87
C THR A 9 -12.81 -16.06 11.99
N ALA A 10 -12.28 -17.26 11.76
CA ALA A 10 -11.51 -18.02 12.74
C ALA A 10 -10.22 -17.27 13.14
N VAL A 11 -9.48 -16.75 12.17
CA VAL A 11 -8.23 -15.99 12.43
C VAL A 11 -8.54 -14.71 13.21
N VAL A 12 -9.47 -13.89 12.73
CA VAL A 12 -9.84 -12.64 13.42
C VAL A 12 -10.40 -12.94 14.80
N GLY A 13 -11.22 -14.00 14.93
CA GLY A 13 -11.78 -14.46 16.19
C GLY A 13 -10.70 -14.90 17.19
N ALA A 14 -9.68 -15.62 16.74
CA ALA A 14 -8.55 -16.02 17.59
C ALA A 14 -7.75 -14.82 18.09
N LEU A 15 -7.43 -13.86 17.19
CA LEU A 15 -6.68 -12.65 17.53
C LEU A 15 -7.47 -11.75 18.49
N ALA A 16 -8.75 -11.50 18.19
CA ALA A 16 -9.64 -10.72 19.04
C ALA A 16 -9.92 -11.41 20.39
N GLY A 17 -10.09 -12.73 20.38
CA GLY A 17 -10.22 -13.55 21.59
C GLY A 17 -8.99 -13.46 22.49
N TYR A 18 -7.78 -13.54 21.90
CA TYR A 18 -6.54 -13.31 22.65
C TYR A 18 -6.52 -11.93 23.32
N VAL A 19 -6.84 -10.88 22.58
CA VAL A 19 -6.92 -9.52 23.14
C VAL A 19 -7.93 -9.44 24.30
N GLY A 20 -9.13 -10.02 24.12
CA GLY A 20 -10.16 -10.07 25.17
C GLY A 20 -9.69 -10.79 26.43
N LEU A 21 -9.08 -11.97 26.30
CA LEU A 21 -8.55 -12.74 27.42
C LEU A 21 -7.43 -11.99 28.18
N ARG A 22 -6.69 -11.13 27.50
CA ARG A 22 -5.58 -10.39 28.10
C ARG A 22 -5.97 -9.04 28.70
N LEU A 23 -7.00 -8.39 28.16
CA LEU A 23 -7.37 -7.03 28.55
C LEU A 23 -8.66 -6.92 29.38
N ILE A 24 -9.52 -7.95 29.40
CA ILE A 24 -10.75 -7.97 30.19
C ILE A 24 -10.49 -8.63 31.54
N PRO A 25 -10.37 -7.85 32.64
CA PRO A 25 -10.05 -8.39 33.95
C PRO A 25 -11.20 -9.26 34.50
N PRO A 26 -10.91 -10.38 35.16
CA PRO A 26 -11.94 -11.19 35.85
C PRO A 26 -12.72 -10.40 36.94
N GLY A 27 -12.09 -9.40 37.55
CA GLY A 27 -12.65 -8.57 38.58
C GLY A 27 -13.71 -7.54 38.15
N TRP A 28 -13.91 -7.36 36.81
CA TRP A 28 -14.98 -6.49 36.32
C TRP A 28 -16.37 -7.09 36.63
N SER A 29 -17.38 -6.22 36.76
CA SER A 29 -18.77 -6.67 36.90
C SER A 29 -19.18 -7.56 35.71
N ALA A 30 -20.13 -8.46 35.93
CA ALA A 30 -20.61 -9.36 34.88
C ALA A 30 -21.13 -8.59 33.65
N SER A 31 -21.83 -7.47 33.89
CA SER A 31 -22.31 -6.59 32.82
C SER A 31 -21.18 -5.94 32.03
N ALA A 32 -20.13 -5.42 32.69
CA ALA A 32 -18.99 -4.82 32.02
C ALA A 32 -18.23 -5.85 31.14
N ARG A 33 -18.04 -7.05 31.67
CA ARG A 33 -17.43 -8.15 30.88
C ARG A 33 -18.29 -8.55 29.69
N LEU A 34 -19.60 -8.64 29.87
CA LEU A 34 -20.53 -8.96 28.77
C LEU A 34 -20.43 -7.92 27.65
N TRP A 35 -20.46 -6.63 27.99
CA TRP A 35 -20.33 -5.56 26.99
C TRP A 35 -18.97 -5.59 26.28
N ALA A 36 -17.87 -5.80 27.01
CA ALA A 36 -16.54 -5.89 26.41
C ALA A 36 -16.45 -7.08 25.41
N TRP A 37 -16.98 -8.24 25.77
CA TRP A 37 -17.03 -9.39 24.86
C TRP A 37 -18.00 -9.17 23.69
N ALA A 38 -19.11 -8.45 23.90
CA ALA A 38 -20.02 -8.09 22.81
C ALA A 38 -19.34 -7.17 21.76
N VAL A 39 -18.52 -6.21 22.21
CA VAL A 39 -17.71 -5.37 21.33
C VAL A 39 -16.71 -6.22 20.52
N ILE A 40 -16.01 -7.15 21.17
CA ILE A 40 -15.10 -8.07 20.49
C ILE A 40 -15.83 -8.93 19.45
N ALA A 41 -16.99 -9.48 19.82
CA ALA A 41 -17.82 -10.25 18.90
C ALA A 41 -18.29 -9.41 17.70
N ALA A 42 -18.69 -8.15 17.92
CA ALA A 42 -19.06 -7.24 16.84
C ALA A 42 -17.90 -6.97 15.88
N ILE A 43 -16.66 -6.78 16.39
CA ILE A 43 -15.45 -6.63 15.55
C ILE A 43 -15.22 -7.87 14.70
N VAL A 44 -15.40 -9.07 15.25
CA VAL A 44 -15.22 -10.33 14.52
C VAL A 44 -16.29 -10.50 13.43
N VAL A 45 -17.55 -10.18 13.74
CA VAL A 45 -18.69 -10.40 12.84
C VAL A 45 -18.71 -9.38 11.70
N VAL A 46 -18.31 -8.12 11.92
CA VAL A 46 -18.39 -7.07 10.90
C VAL A 46 -17.46 -7.35 9.70
N GLN A 47 -16.35 -8.07 9.90
CA GLN A 47 -15.40 -8.40 8.84
C GLN A 47 -16.08 -9.28 7.75
N PRO A 48 -16.54 -10.51 8.06
CA PRO A 48 -17.22 -11.36 7.07
C PRO A 48 -18.55 -10.75 6.60
N ALA A 49 -19.27 -10.00 7.45
CA ALA A 49 -20.51 -9.34 7.06
C ALA A 49 -20.29 -8.30 5.97
N SER A 50 -19.25 -7.48 6.06
CA SER A 50 -18.94 -6.49 5.03
C SER A 50 -18.65 -7.14 3.69
N PHE A 51 -17.88 -8.23 3.70
CA PHE A 51 -17.56 -8.99 2.50
C PHE A 51 -18.80 -9.66 1.90
N LEU A 52 -19.62 -10.31 2.74
CA LEU A 52 -20.86 -10.95 2.31
C LEU A 52 -21.82 -9.96 1.64
N VAL A 53 -22.06 -8.81 2.28
CA VAL A 53 -23.01 -7.80 1.78
C VAL A 53 -22.52 -7.20 0.47
N ARG A 54 -21.21 -6.92 0.36
CA ARG A 54 -20.64 -6.31 -0.84
C ARG A 54 -20.60 -7.29 -2.01
N PHE A 55 -20.01 -8.46 -1.82
CA PHE A 55 -19.68 -9.38 -2.92
C PHE A 55 -20.75 -10.44 -3.20
N MET A 56 -21.53 -10.86 -2.20
CA MET A 56 -22.58 -11.88 -2.41
C MET A 56 -23.97 -11.27 -2.60
N LEU A 57 -24.31 -10.22 -1.87
CA LEU A 57 -25.59 -9.56 -1.97
C LEU A 57 -25.59 -8.38 -2.95
N HIS A 58 -24.44 -8.03 -3.50
CA HIS A 58 -24.24 -6.91 -4.45
C HIS A 58 -24.82 -5.58 -3.98
N LYS A 59 -24.87 -5.35 -2.65
CA LYS A 59 -25.37 -4.11 -2.03
C LYS A 59 -24.20 -3.14 -1.81
N GLN A 60 -23.73 -2.48 -2.88
CA GLN A 60 -22.53 -1.65 -2.85
C GLN A 60 -22.54 -0.58 -1.75
N VAL A 61 -23.57 0.25 -1.66
CA VAL A 61 -23.64 1.36 -0.70
C VAL A 61 -23.55 0.85 0.75
N VAL A 62 -24.35 -0.17 1.08
CA VAL A 62 -24.34 -0.77 2.43
C VAL A 62 -23.03 -1.51 2.67
N GLY A 63 -22.53 -2.23 1.64
CA GLY A 63 -21.25 -2.93 1.69
C GLY A 63 -20.08 -2.00 1.90
N ASP A 64 -20.06 -0.84 1.25
CA ASP A 64 -19.02 0.19 1.43
C ASP A 64 -19.04 0.75 2.86
N ALA A 65 -20.23 1.06 3.40
CA ALA A 65 -20.37 1.53 4.79
C ALA A 65 -19.91 0.48 5.81
N LEU A 66 -20.29 -0.79 5.60
CA LEU A 66 -19.79 -1.89 6.43
C LEU A 66 -18.29 -2.11 6.28
N SER A 67 -17.73 -1.95 5.08
CA SER A 67 -16.29 -2.05 4.85
C SER A 67 -15.51 -0.96 5.58
N TRP A 68 -16.03 0.27 5.63
CA TRP A 68 -15.47 1.33 6.44
C TRP A 68 -15.41 0.94 7.93
N ILE A 69 -16.53 0.47 8.49
CA ILE A 69 -16.60 0.02 9.88
C ILE A 69 -15.63 -1.15 10.12
N ALA A 70 -15.62 -2.13 9.21
CA ALA A 70 -14.75 -3.29 9.29
C ALA A 70 -13.27 -2.89 9.28
N TYR A 71 -12.84 -2.05 8.34
CA TYR A 71 -11.44 -1.65 8.24
C TYR A 71 -10.98 -0.79 9.43
N VAL A 72 -11.84 0.11 9.93
CA VAL A 72 -11.57 0.87 11.16
C VAL A 72 -11.43 -0.07 12.35
N ALA A 73 -12.35 -1.01 12.52
CA ALA A 73 -12.32 -2.00 13.59
C ALA A 73 -11.09 -2.90 13.51
N MET A 74 -10.72 -3.34 12.30
CA MET A 74 -9.52 -4.15 12.05
C MET A 74 -8.25 -3.38 12.38
N GLY A 75 -8.14 -2.11 11.96
CA GLY A 75 -6.98 -1.26 12.26
C GLY A 75 -6.78 -1.07 13.75
N LEU A 76 -7.86 -0.80 14.48
CA LEU A 76 -7.81 -0.69 15.93
C LEU A 76 -7.44 -2.03 16.60
N LEU A 77 -8.06 -3.13 16.18
CA LEU A 77 -7.73 -4.47 16.68
C LEU A 77 -6.26 -4.82 16.50
N LEU A 78 -5.69 -4.56 15.32
CA LEU A 78 -4.28 -4.85 15.04
C LEU A 78 -3.33 -4.02 15.91
N LEU A 79 -3.64 -2.76 16.20
CA LEU A 79 -2.84 -1.94 17.11
C LEU A 79 -2.95 -2.43 18.55
N VAL A 80 -4.17 -2.71 19.02
CA VAL A 80 -4.39 -3.27 20.36
C VAL A 80 -3.66 -4.60 20.52
N LEU A 81 -3.75 -5.48 19.53
CA LEU A 81 -3.01 -6.75 19.51
C LEU A 81 -1.50 -6.52 19.59
N SER A 82 -0.98 -5.61 18.78
CA SER A 82 0.47 -5.32 18.73
C SER A 82 1.00 -4.80 20.07
N PHE A 83 0.31 -3.85 20.69
CA PHE A 83 0.71 -3.34 22.01
C PHE A 83 0.46 -4.34 23.14
N THR A 84 -0.56 -5.21 23.02
CA THR A 84 -0.77 -6.31 23.97
C THR A 84 0.38 -7.33 23.89
N LEU A 85 0.80 -7.70 22.70
CA LEU A 85 1.95 -8.60 22.50
C LEU A 85 3.24 -7.99 23.03
N LEU A 86 3.51 -6.71 22.75
CA LEU A 86 4.68 -6.00 23.31
C LEU A 86 4.67 -5.99 24.84
N ARG A 87 3.51 -5.70 25.44
CA ARG A 87 3.34 -5.78 26.90
C ARG A 87 3.64 -7.18 27.40
N ASP A 88 3.09 -8.23 26.79
CA ASP A 88 3.27 -9.60 27.21
C ASP A 88 4.71 -10.07 27.11
N VAL A 89 5.41 -9.65 26.06
CA VAL A 89 6.87 -9.85 25.95
C VAL A 89 7.59 -9.12 27.08
N GLY A 90 7.24 -7.87 27.38
CA GLY A 90 7.81 -7.11 28.49
C GLY A 90 7.60 -7.81 29.84
N TRP A 91 6.40 -8.35 30.07
CA TRP A 91 6.11 -9.14 31.28
C TRP A 91 6.89 -10.44 31.34
N LEU A 92 7.08 -11.12 30.21
CA LEU A 92 7.91 -12.33 30.15
C LEU A 92 9.37 -12.03 30.51
N VAL A 93 9.92 -11.00 29.88
CA VAL A 93 11.32 -10.54 30.15
C VAL A 93 11.46 -10.13 31.62
N GLY A 94 10.50 -9.36 32.16
CA GLY A 94 10.50 -8.93 33.56
C GLY A 94 10.44 -10.13 34.54
N ARG A 95 9.70 -11.18 34.22
CA ARG A 95 9.69 -12.43 34.99
C ARG A 95 11.04 -13.14 34.96
N LEU A 96 11.64 -13.26 33.77
CA LEU A 96 12.95 -13.90 33.61
C LEU A 96 14.03 -13.12 34.34
N ALA A 97 13.99 -11.79 34.30
CA ALA A 97 14.88 -10.90 35.02
C ALA A 97 14.57 -10.79 36.54
N ARG A 98 13.50 -11.45 37.03
CA ARG A 98 13.06 -11.43 38.46
C ARG A 98 12.75 -10.03 38.98
N VAL A 99 12.33 -9.11 38.13
CA VAL A 99 11.94 -7.73 38.50
C VAL A 99 10.41 -7.56 38.69
N VAL A 100 9.63 -8.58 38.34
CA VAL A 100 8.18 -8.58 38.57
C VAL A 100 7.90 -8.73 40.06
N PRO A 101 7.03 -7.87 40.68
CA PRO A 101 6.73 -7.95 42.07
C PRO A 101 6.17 -9.31 42.49
N ALA A 102 6.65 -9.82 43.64
CA ALA A 102 6.14 -11.05 44.23
C ALA A 102 4.76 -10.87 44.84
N GLU A 103 4.50 -9.67 45.41
CA GLU A 103 3.22 -9.35 46.07
C GLU A 103 2.07 -9.34 45.04
N PRO A 104 1.01 -10.13 45.27
CA PRO A 104 -0.10 -10.26 44.31
C PRO A 104 -0.82 -8.94 44.02
N GLU A 105 -1.06 -8.09 45.00
CA GLU A 105 -1.76 -6.80 44.86
C GLU A 105 -0.95 -5.83 43.95
N ARG A 106 0.35 -5.69 44.24
CA ARG A 106 1.25 -4.82 43.45
C ARG A 106 1.37 -5.33 42.02
N ARG A 107 1.45 -6.65 41.85
CA ARG A 107 1.49 -7.26 40.51
C ARG A 107 0.18 -6.99 39.74
N GLN A 108 -0.98 -7.11 40.39
CA GLN A 108 -2.27 -6.82 39.79
C GLN A 108 -2.38 -5.34 39.38
N ALA A 109 -2.03 -4.42 40.28
CA ALA A 109 -2.03 -2.99 39.98
C ALA A 109 -1.16 -2.64 38.77
N LEU A 110 0.03 -3.26 38.63
CA LEU A 110 0.89 -3.08 37.44
C LEU A 110 0.28 -3.69 36.19
N LEU A 111 -0.42 -4.83 36.28
CA LEU A 111 -1.15 -5.40 35.14
C LEU A 111 -2.27 -4.47 34.68
N ASP A 112 -3.05 -3.93 35.59
CA ASP A 112 -4.14 -3.01 35.30
C ASP A 112 -3.61 -1.71 34.68
N LEU A 113 -2.53 -1.14 35.23
CA LEU A 113 -1.86 0.03 34.67
C LEU A 113 -1.36 -0.23 33.24
N THR A 114 -0.71 -1.36 33.00
CA THR A 114 -0.20 -1.71 31.67
C THR A 114 -1.34 -2.02 30.69
N ASN A 115 -2.48 -2.55 31.14
CA ASN A 115 -3.69 -2.71 30.32
C ASN A 115 -4.25 -1.34 29.88
N VAL A 116 -4.36 -0.39 30.82
CA VAL A 116 -4.78 0.98 30.51
C VAL A 116 -3.82 1.64 29.51
N ALA A 117 -2.51 1.46 29.72
CA ALA A 117 -1.50 1.97 28.80
C ALA A 117 -1.64 1.38 27.39
N VAL A 118 -1.88 0.06 27.24
CA VAL A 118 -2.14 -0.58 25.95
C VAL A 118 -3.32 0.06 25.24
N VAL A 119 -4.44 0.22 25.94
CA VAL A 119 -5.66 0.83 25.35
C VAL A 119 -5.41 2.28 24.95
N ALA A 120 -4.81 3.08 25.83
CA ALA A 120 -4.54 4.49 25.57
C ALA A 120 -3.55 4.70 24.40
N LEU A 121 -2.47 3.94 24.37
CA LEU A 121 -1.48 3.98 23.27
C LEU A 121 -2.11 3.53 21.95
N SER A 122 -2.92 2.46 21.98
CA SER A 122 -3.61 1.99 20.78
C SER A 122 -4.57 3.04 20.24
N ALA A 123 -5.40 3.63 21.11
CA ALA A 123 -6.36 4.66 20.72
C ALA A 123 -5.67 5.93 20.20
N GLY A 124 -4.62 6.39 20.87
CA GLY A 124 -3.83 7.56 20.46
C GLY A 124 -3.13 7.33 19.11
N THR A 125 -2.47 6.19 18.97
CA THR A 125 -1.79 5.81 17.72
C THR A 125 -2.78 5.63 16.58
N PHE A 126 -3.93 5.01 16.84
CA PHE A 126 -5.00 4.86 15.86
C PHE A 126 -5.55 6.22 15.41
N GLY A 127 -5.87 7.11 16.36
CA GLY A 127 -6.40 8.45 16.06
C GLY A 127 -5.45 9.27 15.19
N VAL A 128 -4.15 9.30 15.53
CA VAL A 128 -3.12 9.96 14.72
C VAL A 128 -2.98 9.28 13.35
N GLY A 129 -2.97 7.95 13.32
CA GLY A 129 -2.84 7.19 12.07
C GLY A 129 -4.03 7.38 11.13
N LEU A 130 -5.24 7.43 11.66
CA LEU A 130 -6.46 7.72 10.92
C LEU A 130 -6.43 9.14 10.34
N ALA A 131 -6.08 10.13 11.16
CA ALA A 131 -5.99 11.52 10.71
C ALA A 131 -4.97 11.67 9.56
N ARG A 132 -3.83 10.97 9.63
CA ARG A 132 -2.81 10.97 8.56
C ARG A 132 -3.29 10.28 7.29
N ALA A 133 -4.00 9.15 7.42
CA ALA A 133 -4.55 8.46 6.25
C ALA A 133 -5.60 9.31 5.52
N LEU A 134 -6.48 10.00 6.27
CA LEU A 134 -7.52 10.85 5.71
C LEU A 134 -7.01 12.22 5.20
N ALA A 135 -5.77 12.58 5.51
CA ALA A 135 -5.16 13.79 4.98
C ALA A 135 -4.93 13.67 3.46
N ARG A 136 -4.80 14.81 2.79
CA ARG A 136 -4.41 14.83 1.37
C ARG A 136 -3.01 14.22 1.20
N PRO A 137 -2.76 13.47 0.11
CA PRO A 137 -1.42 13.02 -0.19
C PRO A 137 -0.43 14.18 -0.27
N THR A 138 0.76 13.96 0.27
CA THR A 138 1.83 14.95 0.29
C THR A 138 2.67 14.81 -0.98
N VAL A 139 3.06 15.93 -1.59
CA VAL A 139 4.06 15.91 -2.66
C VAL A 139 5.44 15.74 -2.03
N VAL A 140 6.13 14.67 -2.43
CA VAL A 140 7.49 14.34 -1.99
C VAL A 140 8.44 14.59 -3.15
N ASP A 141 9.42 15.47 -2.94
CA ASP A 141 10.44 15.80 -3.94
C ASP A 141 11.66 14.89 -3.82
N VAL A 142 12.03 14.25 -4.93
CA VAL A 142 13.17 13.33 -5.00
C VAL A 142 14.04 13.69 -6.19
N SER A 143 15.33 13.95 -5.93
CA SER A 143 16.33 14.12 -6.98
C SER A 143 17.08 12.82 -7.20
N VAL A 144 17.12 12.33 -8.44
CA VAL A 144 17.78 11.07 -8.81
C VAL A 144 18.97 11.38 -9.71
N PRO A 145 20.21 11.17 -9.22
CA PRO A 145 21.40 11.36 -10.04
C PRO A 145 21.54 10.21 -11.02
N ILE A 146 21.62 10.51 -12.32
CA ILE A 146 21.79 9.52 -13.39
C ILE A 146 23.14 9.72 -14.05
N ALA A 147 23.99 8.71 -13.99
CA ALA A 147 25.30 8.73 -14.63
C ALA A 147 25.16 8.82 -16.15
N GLY A 148 25.89 9.75 -16.76
CA GLY A 148 25.90 9.95 -18.21
C GLY A 148 24.61 10.60 -18.77
N LEU A 149 23.75 11.16 -17.94
CA LEU A 149 22.55 11.85 -18.39
C LEU A 149 22.92 13.07 -19.25
N PRO A 150 22.36 13.22 -20.48
CA PRO A 150 22.54 14.42 -21.29
C PRO A 150 22.05 15.69 -20.59
N ALA A 151 22.65 16.84 -20.89
CA ALA A 151 22.24 18.12 -20.30
C ALA A 151 20.76 18.47 -20.60
N ALA A 152 20.24 18.07 -21.73
CA ALA A 152 18.83 18.26 -22.11
C ALA A 152 17.84 17.51 -21.22
N LEU A 153 18.28 16.45 -20.55
CA LEU A 153 17.44 15.66 -19.63
C LEU A 153 17.66 16.03 -18.16
N ASP A 154 18.61 16.94 -17.85
CA ASP A 154 18.77 17.47 -16.48
C ASP A 154 17.56 18.32 -16.12
N GLY A 155 16.85 17.93 -15.09
CA GLY A 155 15.59 18.56 -14.72
C GLY A 155 14.33 17.89 -15.26
N PHE A 156 14.43 16.79 -16.03
CA PHE A 156 13.27 16.01 -16.46
C PHE A 156 12.46 15.54 -15.24
N VAL A 157 11.17 15.82 -15.24
CA VAL A 157 10.27 15.56 -14.09
C VAL A 157 9.35 14.39 -14.37
N ILE A 158 9.33 13.42 -13.46
CA ILE A 158 8.38 12.32 -13.45
C ILE A 158 7.48 12.49 -12.22
N ALA A 159 6.16 12.54 -12.42
CA ALA A 159 5.19 12.44 -11.32
C ALA A 159 4.78 10.98 -11.14
N GLN A 160 5.08 10.40 -9.98
CA GLN A 160 4.69 9.03 -9.66
C GLN A 160 3.53 9.01 -8.69
N VAL A 161 2.54 8.18 -9.00
CA VAL A 161 1.48 7.72 -8.09
C VAL A 161 1.45 6.20 -8.08
N SER A 162 1.14 5.61 -6.95
CA SER A 162 1.07 4.16 -6.75
C SER A 162 0.09 3.82 -5.67
N ASP A 163 -0.44 2.60 -5.66
CA ASP A 163 -1.21 2.08 -4.55
C ASP A 163 -2.35 3.04 -4.15
N ILE A 164 -3.17 3.40 -5.12
CA ILE A 164 -4.29 4.33 -4.94
C ILE A 164 -5.46 3.63 -4.24
N HIS A 165 -5.70 2.36 -4.57
CA HIS A 165 -6.73 1.50 -3.98
C HIS A 165 -8.14 2.11 -4.01
N ILE A 166 -8.57 2.58 -5.19
CA ILE A 166 -9.98 2.95 -5.38
C ILE A 166 -10.83 1.71 -5.12
N GLY A 167 -11.70 1.80 -4.12
CA GLY A 167 -12.39 0.62 -3.60
C GLY A 167 -13.56 1.00 -2.68
N PRO A 168 -13.82 0.21 -1.63
CA PRO A 168 -14.91 0.51 -0.70
C PRO A 168 -14.75 1.85 0.02
N THR A 169 -13.51 2.24 0.32
CA THR A 169 -13.21 3.40 1.17
C THR A 169 -12.73 4.62 0.40
N LEU A 170 -12.01 4.42 -0.71
CA LEU A 170 -11.51 5.50 -1.57
C LEU A 170 -12.33 5.57 -2.86
N LYS A 171 -12.79 6.75 -3.22
CA LYS A 171 -13.69 6.99 -4.34
C LYS A 171 -13.21 8.16 -5.20
N ARG A 172 -13.99 8.48 -6.24
CA ARG A 172 -13.74 9.57 -7.19
C ARG A 172 -13.24 10.89 -6.55
N PRO A 173 -13.80 11.42 -5.43
CA PRO A 173 -13.31 12.68 -4.87
C PRO A 173 -11.85 12.64 -4.43
N PHE A 174 -11.39 11.50 -3.87
CA PHE A 174 -9.99 11.30 -3.53
C PHE A 174 -9.12 11.25 -4.80
N LEU A 175 -9.52 10.44 -5.78
CA LEU A 175 -8.78 10.32 -7.04
C LEU A 175 -8.72 11.65 -7.80
N GLN A 176 -9.79 12.47 -7.77
CA GLN A 176 -9.77 13.82 -8.36
C GLN A 176 -8.70 14.68 -7.69
N THR A 177 -8.61 14.65 -6.34
CA THR A 177 -7.55 15.38 -5.63
C THR A 177 -6.14 14.92 -6.05
N VAL A 178 -5.95 13.62 -6.27
CA VAL A 178 -4.68 13.07 -6.76
C VAL A 178 -4.38 13.58 -8.16
N VAL A 179 -5.32 13.47 -9.09
CA VAL A 179 -5.17 13.92 -10.49
C VAL A 179 -4.89 15.43 -10.56
N ASP A 180 -5.64 16.25 -9.81
CA ASP A 180 -5.43 17.69 -9.76
C ASP A 180 -4.02 18.05 -9.25
N THR A 181 -3.57 17.32 -8.21
CA THR A 181 -2.23 17.51 -7.62
C THR A 181 -1.14 17.12 -8.62
N VAL A 182 -1.27 15.96 -9.28
CA VAL A 182 -0.33 15.49 -10.31
C VAL A 182 -0.22 16.49 -11.46
N ASN A 183 -1.36 16.96 -11.98
CA ASN A 183 -1.38 17.92 -13.08
C ASN A 183 -0.75 19.26 -12.70
N ALA A 184 -0.90 19.70 -11.44
CA ALA A 184 -0.26 20.91 -10.94
C ALA A 184 1.28 20.81 -10.90
N LEU A 185 1.86 19.61 -10.86
CA LEU A 185 3.31 19.41 -10.90
C LEU A 185 3.91 19.70 -12.28
N ARG A 186 3.09 19.73 -13.35
CA ARG A 186 3.54 19.95 -14.75
C ARG A 186 4.69 19.02 -15.13
N ALA A 187 4.55 17.74 -14.76
CA ALA A 187 5.56 16.73 -15.03
C ALA A 187 5.73 16.47 -16.54
N ASP A 188 6.93 16.03 -16.95
CA ASP A 188 7.18 15.58 -18.32
C ASP A 188 6.53 14.22 -18.57
N LEU A 189 6.43 13.37 -17.54
CA LEU A 189 5.85 12.04 -17.60
C LEU A 189 5.08 11.74 -16.30
N VAL A 190 3.92 11.11 -16.41
CA VAL A 190 3.21 10.55 -15.24
C VAL A 190 3.38 9.04 -15.20
N ALA A 191 3.78 8.50 -14.06
CA ALA A 191 3.95 7.08 -13.81
C ALA A 191 2.92 6.59 -12.77
N VAL A 192 2.04 5.67 -13.16
CA VAL A 192 1.09 4.99 -12.28
C VAL A 192 1.58 3.56 -12.08
N THR A 193 2.16 3.29 -10.91
CA THR A 193 2.91 2.06 -10.68
C THR A 193 2.09 0.96 -9.97
N GLY A 194 0.85 0.75 -10.43
CA GLY A 194 -0.01 -0.38 -10.02
C GLY A 194 -0.82 -0.15 -8.75
N ASP A 195 -1.63 -1.16 -8.43
CA ASP A 195 -2.58 -1.19 -7.31
C ASP A 195 -3.51 0.03 -7.30
N LEU A 196 -4.12 0.25 -8.47
CA LEU A 196 -5.07 1.34 -8.69
C LEU A 196 -6.41 1.08 -8.01
N VAL A 197 -6.85 -0.20 -7.94
CA VAL A 197 -8.22 -0.59 -7.63
C VAL A 197 -8.37 -1.81 -6.73
N ASP A 198 -9.47 -1.84 -5.95
CA ASP A 198 -9.91 -2.94 -5.10
C ASP A 198 -11.36 -3.34 -5.46
N GLY A 199 -11.60 -3.76 -6.70
CA GLY A 199 -12.89 -4.22 -7.21
C GLY A 199 -12.97 -4.14 -8.73
N SER A 200 -14.06 -4.67 -9.30
CA SER A 200 -14.24 -4.81 -10.75
C SER A 200 -14.46 -3.47 -11.47
N VAL A 201 -14.23 -3.45 -12.77
CA VAL A 201 -14.53 -2.30 -13.65
C VAL A 201 -16.02 -1.93 -13.54
N ALA A 202 -16.92 -2.91 -13.50
CA ALA A 202 -18.35 -2.67 -13.37
C ALA A 202 -18.72 -1.90 -12.09
N GLU A 203 -17.97 -2.11 -10.99
CA GLU A 203 -18.21 -1.42 -9.72
C GLU A 203 -17.53 -0.05 -9.65
N LEU A 204 -16.30 0.04 -10.17
CA LEU A 204 -15.40 1.15 -9.89
C LEU A 204 -15.10 2.04 -11.11
N GLY A 205 -15.41 1.62 -12.33
CA GLY A 205 -15.09 2.34 -13.56
C GLY A 205 -15.52 3.82 -13.51
N ARG A 206 -16.73 4.12 -13.02
CA ARG A 206 -17.21 5.51 -12.84
C ARG A 206 -16.34 6.36 -11.89
N HIS A 207 -15.61 5.72 -10.97
CA HIS A 207 -14.75 6.40 -10.02
C HIS A 207 -13.35 6.64 -10.58
N THR A 208 -12.92 5.82 -11.56
CA THR A 208 -11.60 5.91 -12.18
C THR A 208 -11.57 6.78 -13.44
N GLU A 209 -12.73 7.19 -14.00
CA GLU A 209 -12.83 8.06 -15.18
C GLU A 209 -11.93 9.31 -15.11
N VAL A 210 -11.71 9.85 -13.93
CA VAL A 210 -10.89 11.06 -13.74
C VAL A 210 -9.42 10.84 -14.12
N LEU A 211 -8.94 9.60 -14.22
CA LEU A 211 -7.59 9.31 -14.73
C LEU A 211 -7.38 9.81 -16.15
N GLY A 212 -8.43 9.85 -16.96
CA GLY A 212 -8.38 10.44 -18.30
C GLY A 212 -8.04 11.93 -18.33
N GLN A 213 -8.02 12.60 -17.17
CA GLN A 213 -7.62 14.01 -17.01
C GLN A 213 -6.12 14.16 -16.68
N LEU A 214 -5.38 13.06 -16.46
CA LEU A 214 -3.95 13.12 -16.26
C LEU A 214 -3.27 13.72 -17.49
N SER A 215 -2.38 14.68 -17.26
CA SER A 215 -1.72 15.44 -18.32
C SER A 215 -0.23 15.58 -18.05
N ALA A 216 0.57 15.17 -19.05
CA ALA A 216 2.02 15.35 -19.06
C ALA A 216 2.50 15.44 -20.51
N ARG A 217 3.70 16.04 -20.75
CA ARG A 217 4.29 16.19 -22.09
C ARG A 217 4.39 14.84 -22.84
N HIS A 218 4.76 13.77 -22.11
CA HIS A 218 4.91 12.41 -22.65
C HIS A 218 3.81 11.46 -22.19
N GLY A 219 2.67 12.00 -21.71
CA GLY A 219 1.51 11.23 -21.30
C GLY A 219 1.65 10.53 -19.94
N ALA A 220 0.62 9.74 -19.63
CA ALA A 220 0.56 8.91 -18.44
C ALA A 220 0.79 7.44 -18.78
N TRP A 221 1.55 6.76 -17.94
CA TRP A 221 1.99 5.38 -18.12
C TRP A 221 1.55 4.53 -16.95
N PHE A 222 1.10 3.32 -17.22
CA PHE A 222 0.56 2.41 -16.22
C PHE A 222 1.19 1.03 -16.32
N VAL A 223 1.50 0.44 -15.18
CA VAL A 223 1.80 -1.00 -15.03
C VAL A 223 0.87 -1.60 -13.99
N THR A 224 0.58 -2.88 -14.11
CA THR A 224 -0.30 -3.58 -13.18
C THR A 224 0.39 -3.86 -11.85
N GLY A 225 -0.36 -3.71 -10.76
CA GLY A 225 -0.03 -4.30 -9.47
C GLY A 225 -0.79 -5.61 -9.25
N ASN A 226 -0.62 -6.23 -8.10
CA ASN A 226 -1.29 -7.48 -7.78
C ASN A 226 -2.81 -7.31 -7.59
N HIS A 227 -3.27 -6.12 -7.21
CA HIS A 227 -4.69 -5.84 -7.01
C HIS A 227 -5.49 -5.80 -8.32
N GLU A 228 -4.88 -5.41 -9.42
CA GLU A 228 -5.52 -5.53 -10.73
C GLU A 228 -5.85 -7.00 -11.07
N TYR A 229 -4.96 -7.94 -10.71
CA TYR A 229 -5.21 -9.37 -10.92
C TYR A 229 -6.33 -9.93 -10.04
N TYR A 230 -6.46 -9.43 -8.80
CA TYR A 230 -7.58 -9.78 -7.91
C TYR A 230 -8.91 -9.18 -8.38
N SER A 231 -8.85 -8.10 -9.16
CA SER A 231 -10.00 -7.27 -9.56
C SER A 231 -10.46 -7.49 -11.01
N GLY A 232 -9.78 -8.37 -11.79
CA GLY A 232 -10.06 -8.59 -13.20
C GLY A 232 -9.11 -7.80 -14.11
N VAL A 233 -7.86 -8.29 -14.24
CA VAL A 233 -6.76 -7.56 -14.90
C VAL A 233 -7.03 -7.23 -16.36
N GLU A 234 -7.65 -8.13 -17.14
CA GLU A 234 -7.90 -7.91 -18.56
C GLU A 234 -8.88 -6.74 -18.77
N GLU A 235 -9.94 -6.71 -17.97
CA GLU A 235 -10.94 -5.63 -18.00
C GLU A 235 -10.32 -4.30 -17.54
N TRP A 236 -9.48 -4.33 -16.50
CA TRP A 236 -8.81 -3.13 -16.00
C TRP A 236 -7.76 -2.61 -16.98
N VAL A 237 -6.98 -3.46 -17.63
CA VAL A 237 -6.04 -3.06 -18.69
C VAL A 237 -6.79 -2.41 -19.86
N ALA A 238 -7.92 -2.98 -20.27
CA ALA A 238 -8.75 -2.41 -21.34
C ALA A 238 -9.31 -1.04 -20.90
N GLU A 239 -9.80 -0.92 -19.68
CA GLU A 239 -10.37 0.33 -19.14
C GLU A 239 -9.31 1.44 -19.01
N VAL A 240 -8.14 1.13 -18.47
CA VAL A 240 -7.04 2.09 -18.33
C VAL A 240 -6.55 2.60 -19.67
N ARG A 241 -6.48 1.70 -20.70
CA ARG A 241 -6.20 2.10 -22.09
C ARG A 241 -7.31 2.98 -22.67
N ARG A 242 -8.58 2.68 -22.40
CA ARG A 242 -9.72 3.50 -22.82
C ARG A 242 -9.65 4.91 -22.23
N LEU A 243 -9.14 5.03 -21.01
CA LEU A 243 -8.94 6.31 -20.33
C LEU A 243 -7.71 7.09 -20.86
N GLY A 244 -6.95 6.53 -21.81
CA GLY A 244 -5.86 7.22 -22.48
C GLY A 244 -4.48 7.02 -21.85
N LEU A 245 -4.33 6.12 -20.86
CA LEU A 245 -3.02 5.80 -20.31
C LEU A 245 -2.31 4.75 -21.17
N ASN A 246 -0.99 4.87 -21.27
CA ASN A 246 -0.12 3.88 -21.92
C ASN A 246 0.13 2.72 -20.97
N VAL A 247 -0.49 1.58 -21.21
CA VAL A 247 -0.32 0.36 -20.38
C VAL A 247 0.86 -0.44 -20.91
N LEU A 248 1.79 -0.78 -20.03
CA LEU A 248 2.96 -1.61 -20.35
C LEU A 248 2.90 -2.94 -19.56
N ILE A 249 3.04 -4.04 -20.28
CA ILE A 249 3.10 -5.41 -19.74
C ILE A 249 4.25 -6.14 -20.41
N ASP A 250 5.41 -6.21 -19.76
CA ASP A 250 6.66 -6.78 -20.25
C ASP A 250 7.09 -6.23 -21.62
N GLU A 251 6.87 -4.94 -21.80
CA GLU A 251 7.18 -4.20 -23.04
C GLU A 251 7.73 -2.80 -22.72
N HIS A 252 8.23 -2.13 -23.75
CA HIS A 252 8.63 -0.72 -23.65
C HIS A 252 8.05 0.12 -24.79
N ARG A 253 8.14 1.43 -24.58
CA ARG A 253 7.99 2.45 -25.63
C ARG A 253 9.17 3.40 -25.58
N VAL A 254 9.49 3.97 -26.71
CA VAL A 254 10.53 5.00 -26.83
C VAL A 254 9.84 6.34 -26.99
N ILE A 255 10.19 7.28 -26.13
CA ILE A 255 9.78 8.68 -26.26
C ILE A 255 11.00 9.53 -26.61
N GLU A 256 10.77 10.67 -27.22
CA GLU A 256 11.82 11.63 -27.56
C GLU A 256 11.63 12.91 -26.76
N HIS A 257 12.66 13.37 -26.07
CA HIS A 257 12.68 14.61 -25.32
C HIS A 257 13.92 15.39 -25.70
N ASP A 258 13.70 16.55 -26.32
CA ASP A 258 14.72 17.49 -26.76
C ASP A 258 15.88 16.81 -27.51
N GLY A 259 15.51 15.95 -28.50
CA GLY A 259 16.43 15.23 -29.36
C GLY A 259 17.08 13.98 -28.74
N HIS A 260 16.69 13.60 -27.52
CA HIS A 260 17.21 12.41 -26.85
C HIS A 260 16.12 11.34 -26.65
N ARG A 261 16.49 10.08 -26.93
CA ARG A 261 15.60 8.94 -26.75
C ARG A 261 15.59 8.46 -25.30
N ILE A 262 14.39 8.28 -24.76
CA ILE A 262 14.15 7.70 -23.43
C ILE A 262 13.35 6.42 -23.63
N VAL A 263 13.82 5.32 -23.05
CA VAL A 263 13.08 4.06 -22.99
C VAL A 263 12.23 4.07 -21.73
N VAL A 264 10.91 3.93 -21.88
CA VAL A 264 9.98 3.69 -20.80
C VAL A 264 9.54 2.24 -20.88
N GLY A 265 10.12 1.40 -20.04
CA GLY A 265 9.76 -0.01 -19.89
C GLY A 265 8.74 -0.20 -18.77
N GLY A 266 7.96 -1.25 -18.89
CA GLY A 266 7.03 -1.66 -17.83
C GLY A 266 6.87 -3.17 -17.82
N VAL A 267 6.74 -3.71 -16.60
CA VAL A 267 6.53 -5.15 -16.39
C VAL A 267 5.20 -5.41 -15.69
N ALA A 268 4.66 -6.60 -15.93
CA ALA A 268 3.54 -7.12 -15.13
C ALA A 268 3.92 -7.21 -13.63
N ASP A 269 2.95 -7.30 -12.75
CA ASP A 269 3.24 -7.51 -11.33
C ASP A 269 4.10 -8.75 -11.10
N TYR A 270 4.99 -8.67 -10.13
CA TYR A 270 5.95 -9.74 -9.83
C TYR A 270 5.28 -11.08 -9.51
N THR A 271 4.08 -11.06 -8.93
CA THR A 271 3.32 -12.27 -8.56
C THR A 271 2.28 -12.70 -9.61
N ALA A 272 2.14 -11.93 -10.68
CA ALA A 272 1.11 -12.12 -11.71
C ALA A 272 1.09 -13.52 -12.32
N ALA A 273 2.27 -14.13 -12.53
CA ALA A 273 2.38 -15.46 -13.14
C ALA A 273 1.62 -16.55 -12.37
N GLY A 274 1.40 -16.38 -11.06
CA GLY A 274 0.59 -17.29 -10.25
C GLY A 274 -0.91 -17.28 -10.57
N MET A 275 -1.39 -16.19 -11.19
CA MET A 275 -2.80 -15.99 -11.57
C MET A 275 -2.98 -16.03 -13.08
N MET A 276 -2.05 -15.46 -13.82
CA MET A 276 -2.03 -15.40 -15.30
C MET A 276 -0.61 -15.71 -15.80
N PRO A 277 -0.29 -16.96 -16.15
CA PRO A 277 1.06 -17.35 -16.52
C PRO A 277 1.68 -16.55 -17.69
N ALA A 278 0.83 -16.01 -18.58
CA ALA A 278 1.27 -15.15 -19.68
C ALA A 278 1.83 -13.80 -19.22
N HIS A 279 1.50 -13.35 -18.01
CA HIS A 279 1.98 -12.11 -17.39
C HIS A 279 3.11 -12.39 -16.40
N LYS A 280 4.12 -13.14 -16.84
CA LYS A 280 5.32 -13.37 -16.02
C LYS A 280 6.21 -12.13 -16.11
N SER A 281 6.31 -11.37 -15.00
CA SER A 281 7.17 -10.19 -14.92
C SER A 281 8.59 -10.46 -15.44
N ASP A 282 8.98 -9.79 -16.53
CA ASP A 282 10.26 -10.02 -17.21
C ASP A 282 10.91 -8.70 -17.68
N PRO A 283 11.79 -8.08 -16.86
CA PRO A 283 12.52 -6.88 -17.27
C PRO A 283 13.40 -7.05 -18.53
N HIS A 284 13.89 -8.27 -18.79
CA HIS A 284 14.68 -8.53 -20.00
C HIS A 284 13.79 -8.55 -21.26
N ALA A 285 12.57 -9.07 -21.16
CA ALA A 285 11.58 -8.95 -22.22
C ALA A 285 11.19 -7.49 -22.45
N ALA A 286 10.95 -6.76 -21.36
CA ALA A 286 10.56 -5.37 -21.41
C ALA A 286 11.56 -4.47 -22.15
N ILE A 287 12.87 -4.76 -22.10
CA ILE A 287 13.88 -3.93 -22.78
C ILE A 287 14.31 -4.49 -24.15
N ARG A 288 13.83 -5.67 -24.54
CA ARG A 288 14.26 -6.34 -25.77
C ARG A 288 13.97 -5.49 -27.00
N GLY A 289 15.03 -5.23 -27.81
CA GLY A 289 14.91 -4.39 -28.99
C GLY A 289 14.89 -2.88 -28.72
N ALA A 290 15.08 -2.46 -27.50
CA ALA A 290 15.24 -1.04 -27.18
C ALA A 290 16.47 -0.45 -27.86
N PRO A 291 16.45 0.83 -28.26
CA PRO A 291 17.60 1.49 -28.88
C PRO A 291 18.83 1.44 -27.97
N ALA A 292 19.95 0.97 -28.46
CA ALA A 292 21.21 0.86 -27.71
C ALA A 292 21.73 2.23 -27.23
N ASP A 293 21.45 3.26 -28.04
CA ASP A 293 21.82 4.67 -27.81
C ASP A 293 20.77 5.47 -27.01
N ALA A 294 19.80 4.80 -26.39
CA ALA A 294 18.85 5.47 -25.50
C ALA A 294 19.60 6.18 -24.36
N ALA A 295 19.32 7.48 -24.21
CA ALA A 295 19.97 8.34 -23.22
C ALA A 295 19.55 8.02 -21.78
N PHE A 296 18.35 7.48 -21.61
CA PHE A 296 17.82 7.09 -20.30
C PHE A 296 16.86 5.90 -20.44
N ARG A 297 16.92 4.98 -19.46
CA ARG A 297 16.10 3.77 -19.40
C ARG A 297 15.39 3.71 -18.05
N LEU A 298 14.08 3.98 -18.07
CA LEU A 298 13.16 3.93 -16.95
C LEU A 298 12.40 2.61 -16.97
N LEU A 299 12.28 1.95 -15.82
CA LEU A 299 11.37 0.82 -15.63
C LEU A 299 10.25 1.20 -14.66
N LEU A 300 9.02 0.91 -15.01
CA LEU A 300 7.87 0.89 -14.13
C LEU A 300 7.62 -0.57 -13.70
N ALA A 301 7.64 -0.84 -12.40
CA ALA A 301 7.43 -2.17 -11.85
C ALA A 301 6.79 -2.05 -10.48
N HIS A 302 5.57 -2.58 -10.30
CA HIS A 302 4.83 -2.40 -9.07
C HIS A 302 5.63 -2.86 -7.83
N GLN A 303 6.18 -4.09 -7.85
CA GLN A 303 6.95 -4.59 -6.71
C GLN A 303 8.45 -4.26 -6.81
N PRO A 304 9.07 -3.78 -5.72
CA PRO A 304 10.50 -3.46 -5.68
C PRO A 304 11.42 -4.64 -6.00
N ARG A 305 10.96 -5.88 -5.83
CA ARG A 305 11.72 -7.10 -6.13
C ARG A 305 12.14 -7.23 -7.59
N SER A 306 11.43 -6.61 -8.52
CA SER A 306 11.80 -6.60 -9.93
C SER A 306 13.18 -5.97 -10.17
N ALA A 307 13.70 -5.19 -9.21
CA ALA A 307 14.98 -4.51 -9.29
C ALA A 307 16.17 -5.45 -9.50
N PHE A 308 16.12 -6.68 -9.00
CA PHE A 308 17.21 -7.63 -9.13
C PHE A 308 17.46 -8.03 -10.60
N GLU A 309 16.40 -8.19 -11.38
CA GLU A 309 16.52 -8.52 -12.81
C GLU A 309 16.55 -7.24 -13.67
N ALA A 310 15.94 -6.14 -13.21
CA ALA A 310 15.95 -4.86 -13.92
C ALA A 310 17.36 -4.24 -14.01
N ALA A 311 18.15 -4.33 -12.93
CA ALA A 311 19.54 -3.88 -12.95
C ALA A 311 20.38 -4.65 -13.98
N LYS A 312 20.25 -5.98 -14.03
CA LYS A 312 20.91 -6.84 -15.02
C LYS A 312 20.44 -6.56 -16.46
N ALA A 313 19.17 -6.18 -16.61
CA ALA A 313 18.60 -5.79 -17.90
C ALA A 313 19.09 -4.41 -18.39
N GLY A 314 19.77 -3.63 -17.53
CA GLY A 314 20.40 -2.37 -17.89
C GLY A 314 19.47 -1.15 -17.77
N PHE A 315 18.42 -1.21 -16.96
CA PHE A 315 17.66 -0.04 -16.55
C PHE A 315 18.49 0.84 -15.60
N GLN A 316 18.21 2.14 -15.56
CA GLN A 316 18.95 3.10 -14.73
C GLN A 316 18.11 3.60 -13.55
N LEU A 317 16.78 3.58 -13.69
CA LEU A 317 15.82 3.89 -12.63
C LEU A 317 14.65 2.93 -12.71
N GLN A 318 14.27 2.35 -11.55
CA GLN A 318 13.02 1.63 -11.37
C GLN A 318 12.10 2.42 -10.43
N LEU A 319 10.83 2.57 -10.81
CA LEU A 319 9.77 3.14 -9.97
C LEU A 319 8.83 2.04 -9.51
N SER A 320 8.63 1.94 -8.20
CA SER A 320 7.83 0.90 -7.53
C SER A 320 6.90 1.47 -6.48
N GLY A 321 5.97 0.65 -6.00
CA GLY A 321 5.06 0.88 -4.89
C GLY A 321 4.95 -0.34 -3.98
N HIS A 322 3.73 -0.89 -3.83
CA HIS A 322 3.38 -2.16 -3.18
C HIS A 322 3.52 -2.22 -1.65
N THR A 323 4.56 -1.64 -1.12
CA THR A 323 4.96 -1.82 0.29
C THR A 323 4.17 -0.95 1.26
N HIS A 324 3.57 0.13 0.79
CA HIS A 324 3.00 1.23 1.59
C HIS A 324 3.95 1.78 2.67
N GLY A 325 5.29 1.51 2.56
CA GLY A 325 6.24 1.78 3.63
C GLY A 325 5.91 1.05 4.93
N GLY A 326 5.19 -0.09 4.84
CA GLY A 326 4.67 -0.85 5.97
C GLY A 326 3.46 -0.22 6.64
N GLN A 327 2.86 0.81 6.09
CA GLN A 327 1.64 1.54 6.42
C GLN A 327 1.33 1.69 7.92
N MET A 328 1.28 0.59 8.68
CA MET A 328 0.83 0.54 10.08
C MET A 328 1.80 -0.25 10.94
N PHE A 329 2.03 0.21 12.18
CA PHE A 329 2.81 -0.52 13.18
C PHE A 329 2.15 -1.89 13.48
N PRO A 330 2.95 -3.01 13.56
CA PRO A 330 4.40 -3.09 13.40
C PRO A 330 4.86 -3.37 11.95
N GLY A 331 3.96 -3.24 10.95
CA GLY A 331 4.23 -3.53 9.55
C GLY A 331 5.48 -2.82 8.99
N ASN A 332 5.76 -1.60 9.47
CA ASN A 332 6.96 -0.86 9.10
C ASN A 332 8.29 -1.55 9.45
N PHE A 333 8.29 -2.44 10.43
CA PHE A 333 9.45 -3.26 10.77
C PHE A 333 9.42 -4.59 10.01
N LEU A 334 8.22 -5.18 9.89
CA LEU A 334 8.05 -6.49 9.26
C LEU A 334 8.23 -6.47 7.75
N ILE A 335 7.93 -5.34 7.10
CA ILE A 335 8.04 -5.18 5.65
C ILE A 335 9.47 -5.47 5.14
N HIS A 336 10.48 -5.13 5.91
CA HIS A 336 11.89 -5.37 5.57
C HIS A 336 12.27 -6.87 5.56
N LEU A 337 11.45 -7.75 6.15
CA LEU A 337 11.66 -9.20 6.09
C LEU A 337 11.21 -9.79 4.75
N VAL A 338 10.32 -9.08 4.04
CA VAL A 338 9.67 -9.60 2.83
C VAL A 338 9.92 -8.75 1.59
N GLN A 339 10.33 -7.49 1.75
CA GLN A 339 10.63 -6.60 0.62
C GLN A 339 12.03 -5.99 0.74
N PRO A 340 12.83 -6.02 -0.34
CA PRO A 340 14.22 -5.55 -0.31
C PRO A 340 14.33 -4.03 -0.13
N PHE A 341 13.37 -3.29 -0.68
CA PHE A 341 13.32 -1.83 -0.65
C PHE A 341 11.92 -1.40 -0.19
N ALA A 342 11.80 -0.97 1.07
CA ALA A 342 10.49 -0.72 1.67
C ALA A 342 9.91 0.66 1.33
N ALA A 343 10.73 1.70 1.22
CA ALA A 343 10.32 3.06 0.84
C ALA A 343 11.53 3.94 0.52
N GLY A 344 11.33 4.93 -0.36
CA GLY A 344 12.35 5.92 -0.70
C GLY A 344 13.33 5.46 -1.77
N LEU A 345 14.42 6.22 -1.92
CA LEU A 345 15.43 6.03 -2.97
C LEU A 345 16.58 5.12 -2.49
N HIS A 346 16.85 4.10 -3.26
CA HIS A 346 17.94 3.13 -3.03
C HIS A 346 18.80 3.00 -4.29
N LEU A 347 20.03 2.53 -4.11
CA LEU A 347 20.94 2.16 -5.19
C LEU A 347 21.17 0.65 -5.15
N HIS A 348 20.97 -0.03 -6.27
CA HIS A 348 21.17 -1.46 -6.41
C HIS A 348 21.90 -1.75 -7.75
N GLU A 349 23.10 -2.32 -7.68
CA GLU A 349 23.93 -2.66 -8.85
C GLU A 349 24.02 -1.53 -9.89
N GLY A 350 24.18 -0.28 -9.42
CA GLY A 350 24.27 0.90 -10.29
C GLY A 350 22.93 1.46 -10.79
N MET A 351 21.82 0.79 -10.55
CA MET A 351 20.46 1.25 -10.84
C MET A 351 19.83 1.89 -9.61
N HIS A 352 19.17 3.03 -9.79
CA HIS A 352 18.32 3.60 -8.74
C HIS A 352 16.97 2.88 -8.67
N VAL A 353 16.50 2.63 -7.45
CA VAL A 353 15.17 2.07 -7.16
C VAL A 353 14.46 3.03 -6.25
N TYR A 354 13.35 3.59 -6.70
CA TYR A 354 12.47 4.38 -5.86
C TYR A 354 11.21 3.60 -5.54
N THR A 355 10.91 3.47 -4.24
CA THR A 355 9.70 2.82 -3.76
C THR A 355 8.79 3.86 -3.12
N ASN A 356 7.67 4.15 -3.78
CA ASN A 356 6.61 5.02 -3.30
C ASN A 356 5.87 4.36 -2.13
N SER A 357 5.55 5.15 -1.10
CA SER A 357 4.86 4.64 0.11
C SER A 357 3.35 4.51 -0.04
N GLY A 358 2.83 4.62 -1.26
CA GLY A 358 1.41 4.57 -1.59
C GLY A 358 0.73 5.93 -1.49
N THR A 359 -0.03 6.27 -2.54
CA THR A 359 -0.83 7.50 -2.62
C THR A 359 -2.12 7.36 -1.81
N GLY A 360 -2.75 6.20 -1.84
CA GLY A 360 -3.90 5.83 -1.02
C GLY A 360 -3.51 5.01 0.21
N TRP A 361 -4.42 4.16 0.63
CA TRP A 361 -4.18 3.14 1.69
C TRP A 361 -4.86 1.84 1.31
N TRP A 362 -4.26 0.74 1.76
CA TRP A 362 -4.85 -0.58 1.63
C TRP A 362 -5.43 -1.07 2.96
N GLY A 363 -6.66 -1.61 2.93
CA GLY A 363 -7.36 -2.13 4.11
C GLY A 363 -7.67 -1.03 5.14
N PRO A 364 -7.15 -1.10 6.40
CA PRO A 364 -7.41 -0.10 7.41
C PRO A 364 -6.95 1.31 7.01
N PRO A 365 -7.80 2.34 7.15
CA PRO A 365 -7.44 3.72 6.86
C PRO A 365 -6.54 4.31 7.96
N VAL A 366 -5.38 3.71 8.17
CA VAL A 366 -4.48 4.04 9.29
C VAL A 366 -3.04 4.06 8.80
N ARG A 367 -2.36 5.20 8.93
CA ARG A 367 -0.93 5.37 8.67
C ARG A 367 -0.21 5.79 9.94
N THR A 368 0.47 4.83 10.59
CA THR A 368 1.20 5.10 11.84
C THR A 368 2.71 5.22 11.61
N THR A 369 3.17 4.98 10.40
CA THR A 369 4.57 5.10 10.01
C THR A 369 4.96 6.55 9.72
N ARG A 370 6.25 6.83 9.57
CA ARG A 370 6.74 8.17 9.22
C ARG A 370 6.48 8.52 7.74
N THR A 371 6.24 7.51 6.89
CA THR A 371 5.97 7.71 5.47
C THR A 371 4.54 8.24 5.28
N PRO A 372 4.34 9.38 4.62
CA PRO A 372 3.01 9.91 4.34
C PRO A 372 2.30 9.11 3.23
N SER A 373 1.01 9.39 3.00
CA SER A 373 0.43 9.17 1.68
C SER A 373 1.10 10.13 0.71
N GLU A 374 1.67 9.62 -0.40
CA GLU A 374 2.54 10.45 -1.23
C GLU A 374 2.20 10.43 -2.71
N ILE A 375 2.43 11.58 -3.34
CA ILE A 375 2.62 11.76 -4.77
C ILE A 375 4.07 12.16 -4.93
N THR A 376 4.87 11.42 -5.69
CA THR A 376 6.31 11.72 -5.77
C THR A 376 6.61 12.55 -7.00
N ARG A 377 7.31 13.68 -6.82
CA ARG A 377 7.94 14.44 -7.91
C ARG A 377 9.41 14.04 -8.00
N ILE A 378 9.73 13.21 -8.99
CA ILE A 378 11.09 12.74 -9.26
C ILE A 378 11.72 13.66 -10.30
N THR A 379 12.87 14.23 -9.97
CA THR A 379 13.65 15.07 -10.90
C THR A 379 14.95 14.36 -11.23
N LEU A 380 15.18 14.07 -12.51
CA LEU A 380 16.46 13.51 -12.97
C LEU A 380 17.54 14.59 -12.87
N ARG A 381 18.73 14.18 -12.43
CA ARG A 381 19.90 15.06 -12.31
C ARG A 381 21.12 14.40 -12.93
N ARG A 382 21.96 15.20 -13.53
CA ARG A 382 23.28 14.75 -13.98
C ARG A 382 24.13 14.40 -12.78
N ALA A 383 24.73 13.18 -12.77
CA ALA A 383 25.69 12.75 -11.77
C ALA A 383 27.13 13.12 -12.21
#